data_ca48781df2b6f76155aa7f304e2ae571
#
_entry.id   ca48781df2b6f76155aa7f304e2ae571
#
_cell.length_a   1.000
_cell.length_b   1.000
_cell.length_c   1.000
_cell.angle_alpha   90.00
_cell.angle_beta   90.00
_cell.angle_gamma   90.00
#
_symmetry.space_group_name_H-M   'P 1'
#
loop_
_entity.id
_entity.type
_entity.pdbx_description
1 polymer ?
#
loop_
_entity_poly.entity_id
_entity_poly.type
_entity_poly.pdbx_seq_one_letter_code
_entity_poly.pdbx_strand_id
1 'polypeptide(L)'
;MTLVERFLKYVRFDTQSSEETEITPSTPGQMVFARYLKEELESLGLEEITLDENGYLFATLPANTDKPLPVIGFIAHMDTSPDMSGKNVSPRIVQNYDGKDIVLCAEENVVLSPAQFPELLDHQGEDLIVTDGKTLLGADDKAGIAEIVSAVVYLKEHPEIKHGKIRIGFNPDEEIGLGAHKFNVAQFGCEWAYTMDGGEVGELEFENFNAASAKISFKGRNVHPGYAKNKMINSIRVANRFMSMLPADEAPEHTEGYEGFYHLIGITGEVEQTTVSYIIRDHDRTRFEERKKEMERLVAKINEEYGPGTATLELRDQYYNMREQIEPVMHIIDTAFAAMKAVGVEPRVKAIRGGTDGAQLSFKGLPCPNIFAGGLNFHGRYEFVPIQNMEKAMNVIVKIAELVASK
;
A
#
# COMPACT_ATOMS: atom_id res chain seq x y z
N MET A 1 -12.46 -16.48 -18.57
CA MET A 1 -11.79 -15.17 -18.81
C MET A 1 -10.29 -15.37 -18.69
N THR A 2 -9.51 -14.74 -19.56
CA THR A 2 -8.06 -14.63 -19.44
C THR A 2 -7.67 -13.63 -18.32
N LEU A 3 -6.40 -13.59 -17.94
CA LEU A 3 -5.85 -12.61 -17.01
C LEU A 3 -6.18 -11.17 -17.45
N VAL A 4 -5.91 -10.84 -18.70
CA VAL A 4 -6.17 -9.50 -19.27
C VAL A 4 -7.66 -9.16 -19.28
N GLU A 5 -8.52 -10.09 -19.68
CA GLU A 5 -9.98 -9.88 -19.66
C GLU A 5 -10.51 -9.62 -18.26
N ARG A 6 -9.97 -10.32 -17.23
CA ARG A 6 -10.30 -10.06 -15.82
C ARG A 6 -9.89 -8.66 -15.42
N PHE A 7 -8.64 -8.32 -15.62
CA PHE A 7 -8.12 -7.01 -15.24
C PHE A 7 -8.92 -5.87 -15.90
N LEU A 8 -9.13 -5.93 -17.22
CA LEU A 8 -9.92 -4.94 -17.98
C LEU A 8 -11.38 -4.83 -17.48
N LYS A 9 -11.91 -5.90 -16.91
CA LYS A 9 -13.25 -5.89 -16.29
C LYS A 9 -13.21 -5.30 -14.88
N TYR A 10 -12.22 -5.68 -14.07
CA TYR A 10 -12.12 -5.26 -12.68
C TYR A 10 -11.89 -3.75 -12.53
N VAL A 11 -11.04 -3.17 -13.37
CA VAL A 11 -10.76 -1.72 -13.31
C VAL A 11 -11.98 -0.84 -13.64
N ARG A 12 -13.04 -1.40 -14.21
CA ARG A 12 -14.28 -0.67 -14.50
C ARG A 12 -15.20 -0.48 -13.30
N PHE A 13 -14.96 -1.21 -12.20
CA PHE A 13 -15.65 -0.98 -10.94
C PHE A 13 -15.10 0.28 -10.28
N ASP A 14 -15.99 1.19 -9.92
CA ASP A 14 -15.65 2.39 -9.15
C ASP A 14 -15.54 1.99 -7.67
N THR A 15 -14.31 1.85 -7.19
CA THR A 15 -14.00 1.37 -5.83
C THR A 15 -13.12 2.34 -5.05
N GLN A 16 -13.07 3.61 -5.48
CA GLN A 16 -12.27 4.61 -4.80
C GLN A 16 -12.64 4.67 -3.31
N SER A 17 -11.63 4.58 -2.44
CA SER A 17 -11.79 4.73 -0.99
C SER A 17 -11.99 6.19 -0.57
N SER A 18 -12.42 6.43 0.66
CA SER A 18 -12.70 7.77 1.18
C SER A 18 -12.26 7.91 2.63
N GLU A 19 -11.47 8.93 2.92
CA GLU A 19 -11.08 9.30 4.28
C GLU A 19 -12.20 10.05 5.06
N GLU A 20 -13.31 10.39 4.40
CA GLU A 20 -14.39 11.21 4.99
C GLU A 20 -15.38 10.41 5.85
N THR A 21 -15.19 9.09 5.99
CA THR A 21 -16.10 8.20 6.70
C THR A 21 -15.37 7.25 7.64
N GLU A 22 -16.03 6.87 8.74
CA GLU A 22 -15.55 5.84 9.66
C GLU A 22 -16.14 4.45 9.37
N ILE A 23 -16.92 4.33 8.29
CA ILE A 23 -17.57 3.06 7.88
C ILE A 23 -16.58 2.25 7.04
N THR A 24 -16.59 0.92 7.18
CA THR A 24 -15.84 -0.02 6.33
C THR A 24 -16.85 -0.91 5.60
N PRO A 25 -16.78 -1.07 4.26
CA PRO A 25 -15.89 -0.33 3.37
C PRO A 25 -16.27 1.16 3.31
N SER A 26 -15.30 2.02 3.09
CA SER A 26 -15.47 3.48 3.09
C SER A 26 -16.37 3.98 1.95
N THR A 27 -16.54 3.18 0.90
CA THR A 27 -17.42 3.48 -0.22
C THR A 27 -18.23 2.26 -0.65
N PRO A 28 -19.51 2.46 -1.10
CA PRO A 28 -20.36 1.35 -1.53
C PRO A 28 -19.84 0.57 -2.74
N GLY A 29 -19.05 1.20 -3.60
CA GLY A 29 -18.49 0.58 -4.81
C GLY A 29 -17.61 -0.62 -4.50
N GLN A 30 -16.89 -0.59 -3.41
CA GLN A 30 -16.06 -1.71 -2.96
C GLN A 30 -16.93 -2.95 -2.64
N MET A 31 -18.06 -2.77 -1.96
CA MET A 31 -18.98 -3.89 -1.69
C MET A 31 -19.62 -4.44 -2.99
N VAL A 32 -19.87 -3.59 -3.97
CA VAL A 32 -20.37 -4.03 -5.29
C VAL A 32 -19.34 -4.92 -5.97
N PHE A 33 -18.08 -4.51 -5.94
CA PHE A 33 -16.99 -5.29 -6.52
C PHE A 33 -16.73 -6.59 -5.73
N ALA A 34 -16.76 -6.55 -4.40
CA ALA A 34 -16.63 -7.74 -3.56
C ALA A 34 -17.69 -8.80 -3.86
N ARG A 35 -18.96 -8.39 -4.09
CA ARG A 35 -20.04 -9.31 -4.48
C ARG A 35 -19.80 -9.92 -5.86
N TYR A 36 -19.33 -9.11 -6.81
CA TYR A 36 -18.95 -9.61 -8.13
C TYR A 36 -17.84 -10.65 -8.05
N LEU A 37 -16.77 -10.37 -7.27
CA LEU A 37 -15.67 -11.31 -7.06
C LEU A 37 -16.15 -12.59 -6.36
N LYS A 38 -17.04 -12.48 -5.38
CA LYS A 38 -17.65 -13.65 -4.72
C LYS A 38 -18.36 -14.54 -5.74
N GLU A 39 -19.21 -13.99 -6.60
CA GLU A 39 -19.90 -14.76 -7.65
C GLU A 39 -18.92 -15.40 -8.63
N GLU A 40 -17.83 -14.73 -8.99
CA GLU A 40 -16.78 -15.31 -9.84
C GLU A 40 -16.09 -16.48 -9.14
N LEU A 41 -15.67 -16.33 -7.87
CA LEU A 41 -15.02 -17.40 -7.10
C LEU A 41 -15.95 -18.60 -6.90
N GLU A 42 -17.25 -18.37 -6.67
CA GLU A 42 -18.29 -19.42 -6.63
C GLU A 42 -18.37 -20.18 -7.98
N SER A 43 -18.40 -19.43 -9.09
CA SER A 43 -18.46 -20.02 -10.43
C SER A 43 -17.21 -20.82 -10.79
N LEU A 44 -16.07 -20.47 -10.21
CA LEU A 44 -14.81 -21.20 -10.33
C LEU A 44 -14.75 -22.43 -9.40
N GLY A 45 -15.76 -22.64 -8.55
CA GLY A 45 -15.86 -23.78 -7.64
C GLY A 45 -14.82 -23.74 -6.53
N LEU A 46 -14.55 -22.57 -5.97
CA LEU A 46 -13.80 -22.44 -4.73
C LEU A 46 -14.69 -22.78 -3.55
N GLU A 47 -14.07 -23.10 -2.43
CA GLU A 47 -14.75 -23.51 -1.20
C GLU A 47 -14.62 -22.44 -0.10
N GLU A 48 -15.37 -22.62 0.99
CA GLU A 48 -15.32 -21.76 2.19
C GLU A 48 -15.39 -20.24 1.86
N ILE A 49 -16.21 -19.88 0.87
CA ILE A 49 -16.33 -18.48 0.42
C ILE A 49 -17.18 -17.73 1.44
N THR A 50 -16.59 -16.66 1.97
CA THR A 50 -17.26 -15.74 2.91
C THR A 50 -17.06 -14.31 2.49
N LEU A 51 -18.13 -13.53 2.49
CA LEU A 51 -18.08 -12.07 2.35
C LEU A 51 -18.81 -11.48 3.56
N ASP A 52 -18.10 -10.74 4.37
CA ASP A 52 -18.67 -10.11 5.55
C ASP A 52 -19.30 -8.73 5.25
N GLU A 53 -19.91 -8.15 6.26
CA GLU A 53 -20.59 -6.84 6.18
C GLU A 53 -19.61 -5.67 5.97
N ASN A 54 -18.32 -5.88 6.29
CA ASN A 54 -17.26 -4.89 6.11
C ASN A 54 -16.54 -5.03 4.76
N GLY A 55 -16.95 -5.98 3.91
CA GLY A 55 -16.39 -6.15 2.57
C GLY A 55 -15.19 -7.09 2.48
N TYR A 56 -14.80 -7.78 3.56
CA TYR A 56 -13.73 -8.79 3.49
C TYR A 56 -14.25 -10.06 2.83
N LEU A 57 -13.65 -10.42 1.71
CA LEU A 57 -13.97 -11.60 0.92
C LEU A 57 -12.85 -12.63 1.08
N PHE A 58 -13.19 -13.81 1.62
CA PHE A 58 -12.26 -14.94 1.74
C PHE A 58 -12.77 -16.14 0.95
N ALA A 59 -11.83 -16.90 0.40
CA ALA A 59 -12.14 -18.14 -0.31
C ALA A 59 -11.00 -19.15 -0.16
N THR A 60 -11.27 -20.41 -0.49
CA THR A 60 -10.32 -21.52 -0.44
C THR A 60 -10.22 -22.22 -1.78
N LEU A 61 -9.00 -22.37 -2.28
CA LEU A 61 -8.66 -23.42 -3.23
C LEU A 61 -8.24 -24.66 -2.41
N PRO A 62 -9.01 -25.77 -2.44
CA PRO A 62 -8.66 -26.98 -1.70
C PRO A 62 -7.36 -27.61 -2.21
N ALA A 63 -6.64 -28.28 -1.32
CA ALA A 63 -5.43 -29.01 -1.70
C ALA A 63 -5.74 -30.08 -2.76
N ASN A 64 -4.80 -30.32 -3.67
CA ASN A 64 -4.86 -31.40 -4.66
C ASN A 64 -3.87 -32.52 -4.36
N THR A 65 -3.45 -32.67 -3.10
CA THR A 65 -2.55 -33.69 -2.57
C THR A 65 -2.95 -34.05 -1.15
N ASP A 66 -2.67 -35.31 -0.74
CA ASP A 66 -2.90 -35.80 0.61
C ASP A 66 -1.75 -35.50 1.58
N LYS A 67 -0.67 -34.86 1.11
CA LYS A 67 0.43 -34.46 1.98
C LYS A 67 -0.02 -33.42 3.00
N PRO A 68 0.41 -33.52 4.26
CA PRO A 68 0.18 -32.49 5.25
C PRO A 68 1.07 -31.26 4.92
N LEU A 69 0.49 -30.27 4.26
CA LEU A 69 1.18 -29.04 3.84
C LEU A 69 0.65 -27.85 4.61
N PRO A 70 1.48 -26.82 4.82
CA PRO A 70 1.03 -25.58 5.43
C PRO A 70 -0.06 -24.92 4.57
N VAL A 71 -0.98 -24.22 5.22
CA VAL A 71 -1.97 -23.38 4.56
C VAL A 71 -1.34 -22.04 4.28
N ILE A 72 -1.28 -21.64 3.01
CA ILE A 72 -0.74 -20.35 2.59
C ILE A 72 -1.83 -19.43 2.04
N GLY A 73 -1.60 -18.14 2.06
CA GLY A 73 -2.57 -17.17 1.56
C GLY A 73 -1.99 -16.21 0.51
N PHE A 74 -2.89 -15.72 -0.35
CA PHE A 74 -2.62 -14.57 -1.23
C PHE A 74 -3.70 -13.54 -1.02
N ILE A 75 -3.29 -12.27 -0.91
CA ILE A 75 -4.15 -11.15 -0.55
C ILE A 75 -3.94 -10.03 -1.56
N ALA A 76 -5.00 -9.30 -1.88
CA ALA A 76 -4.98 -8.09 -2.69
C ALA A 76 -6.11 -7.17 -2.24
N HIS A 77 -5.94 -5.84 -2.40
CA HIS A 77 -6.99 -4.92 -2.01
C HIS A 77 -7.91 -4.54 -3.17
N MET A 78 -9.16 -4.18 -2.84
CA MET A 78 -10.20 -3.92 -3.82
C MET A 78 -10.37 -2.44 -4.14
N ASP A 79 -10.02 -1.58 -3.20
CA ASP A 79 -10.16 -0.15 -3.38
C ASP A 79 -9.09 0.45 -4.30
N THR A 80 -9.31 1.66 -4.70
CA THR A 80 -8.33 2.49 -5.41
C THR A 80 -8.13 3.79 -4.66
N SER A 81 -6.95 4.38 -4.83
CA SER A 81 -6.53 5.60 -4.16
C SER A 81 -7.55 6.75 -4.28
N PRO A 82 -7.75 7.53 -3.21
CA PRO A 82 -8.52 8.78 -3.27
C PRO A 82 -7.82 9.90 -4.04
N ASP A 83 -6.53 9.78 -4.37
CA ASP A 83 -5.73 10.84 -5.00
C ASP A 83 -6.20 11.19 -6.41
N MET A 84 -6.73 10.22 -7.15
CA MET A 84 -7.25 10.40 -8.49
C MET A 84 -8.53 9.59 -8.69
N SER A 85 -9.50 10.13 -9.44
CA SER A 85 -10.76 9.45 -9.71
C SER A 85 -10.56 8.08 -10.36
N GLY A 86 -11.19 7.05 -9.79
CA GLY A 86 -11.35 5.70 -10.36
C GLY A 86 -12.70 5.47 -11.03
N LYS A 87 -13.46 6.54 -11.28
CA LYS A 87 -14.80 6.45 -11.87
C LYS A 87 -14.77 6.46 -13.40
N ASN A 88 -15.46 5.50 -14.01
CA ASN A 88 -15.54 5.35 -15.47
C ASN A 88 -14.16 5.12 -16.13
N VAL A 89 -13.30 4.34 -15.51
CA VAL A 89 -12.01 3.97 -16.08
C VAL A 89 -12.20 3.38 -17.47
N SER A 90 -11.47 3.94 -18.44
CA SER A 90 -11.51 3.54 -19.85
C SER A 90 -10.14 3.01 -20.30
N PRO A 91 -9.80 1.75 -19.95
CA PRO A 91 -8.50 1.19 -20.23
C PRO A 91 -8.37 0.86 -21.72
N ARG A 92 -7.16 0.99 -22.28
CA ARG A 92 -6.81 0.52 -23.60
C ARG A 92 -5.45 -0.16 -23.63
N ILE A 93 -5.26 -1.04 -24.59
CA ILE A 93 -3.99 -1.75 -24.80
C ILE A 93 -3.18 -1.03 -25.89
N VAL A 94 -1.94 -0.70 -25.55
CA VAL A 94 -0.90 -0.26 -26.49
C VAL A 94 -0.06 -1.48 -26.80
N GLN A 95 -0.27 -2.06 -27.98
CA GLN A 95 0.43 -3.27 -28.40
C GLN A 95 1.85 -2.96 -28.85
N ASN A 96 2.78 -3.83 -28.49
CA ASN A 96 4.18 -3.79 -28.92
C ASN A 96 4.77 -2.38 -28.81
N TYR A 97 4.79 -1.86 -27.58
CA TYR A 97 5.20 -0.49 -27.28
C TYR A 97 6.53 -0.13 -27.93
N ASP A 98 6.58 0.95 -28.68
CA ASP A 98 7.71 1.32 -29.53
C ASP A 98 8.73 2.28 -28.88
N GLY A 99 8.57 2.58 -27.59
CA GLY A 99 9.47 3.48 -26.84
C GLY A 99 9.17 4.96 -27.03
N LYS A 100 8.05 5.33 -27.64
CA LYS A 100 7.67 6.73 -27.86
C LYS A 100 6.57 7.18 -26.90
N ASP A 101 6.23 8.47 -27.01
CA ASP A 101 5.13 9.08 -26.28
C ASP A 101 3.80 8.38 -26.57
N ILE A 102 3.05 8.11 -25.50
CA ILE A 102 1.69 7.57 -25.56
C ILE A 102 0.72 8.71 -25.24
N VAL A 103 -0.02 9.19 -26.23
CA VAL A 103 -1.07 10.18 -25.98
C VAL A 103 -2.23 9.51 -25.27
N LEU A 104 -2.47 9.85 -24.02
CA LEU A 104 -3.58 9.35 -23.22
C LEU A 104 -4.85 10.14 -23.52
N CYS A 105 -4.80 11.47 -23.45
CA CYS A 105 -5.90 12.37 -23.78
C CYS A 105 -5.37 13.54 -24.63
N ALA A 106 -5.73 13.56 -25.93
CA ALA A 106 -5.29 14.63 -26.83
C ALA A 106 -5.95 15.99 -26.50
N GLU A 107 -7.20 15.97 -26.05
CA GLU A 107 -7.97 17.16 -25.70
C GLU A 107 -7.36 17.94 -24.52
N GLU A 108 -6.84 17.22 -23.53
CA GLU A 108 -6.21 17.78 -22.33
C GLU A 108 -4.68 17.81 -22.40
N ASN A 109 -4.11 17.40 -23.56
CA ASN A 109 -2.66 17.27 -23.76
C ASN A 109 -1.99 16.39 -22.70
N VAL A 110 -2.64 15.28 -22.31
CA VAL A 110 -2.08 14.31 -21.36
C VAL A 110 -1.31 13.27 -22.14
N VAL A 111 0.00 13.22 -21.91
CA VAL A 111 0.94 12.36 -22.64
C VAL A 111 1.78 11.59 -21.61
N LEU A 112 1.74 10.27 -21.69
CA LEU A 112 2.66 9.40 -20.95
C LEU A 112 3.94 9.29 -21.79
N SER A 113 4.99 9.98 -21.35
CA SER A 113 6.22 10.18 -22.12
C SER A 113 7.44 9.60 -21.41
N PRO A 114 8.33 8.86 -22.11
CA PRO A 114 9.60 8.41 -21.55
C PRO A 114 10.52 9.53 -21.05
N ALA A 115 10.32 10.76 -21.54
CA ALA A 115 11.06 11.92 -21.04
C ALA A 115 10.70 12.30 -19.59
N GLN A 116 9.49 11.97 -19.16
CA GLN A 116 9.00 12.19 -17.78
C GLN A 116 9.02 10.89 -16.96
N PHE A 117 8.80 9.77 -17.62
CA PHE A 117 8.67 8.42 -17.03
C PHE A 117 9.64 7.49 -17.75
N PRO A 118 10.96 7.55 -17.45
CA PRO A 118 11.99 6.82 -18.17
C PRO A 118 11.85 5.29 -18.06
N GLU A 119 11.18 4.78 -17.02
CA GLU A 119 10.86 3.36 -16.82
C GLU A 119 10.03 2.76 -17.96
N LEU A 120 9.30 3.57 -18.71
CA LEU A 120 8.61 3.11 -19.93
C LEU A 120 9.54 2.45 -20.95
N LEU A 121 10.80 2.89 -20.99
CA LEU A 121 11.77 2.35 -21.97
C LEU A 121 12.16 0.91 -21.67
N ASP A 122 12.00 0.45 -20.43
CA ASP A 122 12.25 -0.94 -20.05
C ASP A 122 11.19 -1.91 -20.61
N HIS A 123 10.07 -1.36 -21.09
CA HIS A 123 8.91 -2.12 -21.59
C HIS A 123 8.76 -2.05 -23.12
N GLN A 124 9.81 -1.66 -23.85
CA GLN A 124 9.77 -1.69 -25.32
C GLN A 124 9.53 -3.12 -25.83
N GLY A 125 8.57 -3.25 -26.75
CA GLY A 125 8.15 -4.53 -27.30
C GLY A 125 7.10 -5.27 -26.48
N GLU A 126 6.71 -4.74 -25.30
CA GLU A 126 5.65 -5.30 -24.48
C GLU A 126 4.28 -4.65 -24.78
N ASP A 127 3.21 -5.30 -24.35
CA ASP A 127 1.85 -4.78 -24.46
C ASP A 127 1.49 -4.07 -23.16
N LEU A 128 1.17 -2.77 -23.24
CA LEU A 128 0.86 -1.95 -22.07
C LEU A 128 -0.63 -1.69 -21.97
N ILE A 129 -1.21 -1.84 -20.78
CA ILE A 129 -2.55 -1.34 -20.47
C ILE A 129 -2.40 0.03 -19.84
N VAL A 130 -3.07 1.03 -20.42
CA VAL A 130 -3.04 2.43 -19.98
C VAL A 130 -4.46 2.95 -19.80
N THR A 131 -4.62 4.03 -19.03
CA THR A 131 -5.87 4.78 -18.88
C THR A 131 -6.07 5.77 -20.05
N ASP A 132 -7.21 6.43 -20.09
CA ASP A 132 -7.52 7.52 -21.03
C ASP A 132 -7.02 8.90 -20.55
N GLY A 133 -6.23 8.95 -19.49
CA GLY A 133 -5.67 10.19 -18.94
C GLY A 133 -6.64 11.04 -18.12
N LYS A 134 -7.88 10.60 -17.91
CA LYS A 134 -8.91 11.29 -17.12
C LYS A 134 -9.09 10.67 -15.72
N THR A 135 -8.66 9.43 -15.56
CA THR A 135 -8.72 8.67 -14.31
C THR A 135 -7.38 8.00 -14.03
N LEU A 136 -7.20 7.44 -12.82
CA LEU A 136 -6.21 6.40 -12.63
C LEU A 136 -6.61 5.14 -13.43
N LEU A 137 -5.72 4.13 -13.52
CA LEU A 137 -6.03 2.85 -14.14
C LEU A 137 -6.65 1.86 -13.14
N GLY A 138 -6.13 1.85 -11.90
CA GLY A 138 -6.50 0.91 -10.85
C GLY A 138 -5.74 -0.42 -10.95
N ALA A 139 -4.52 -0.41 -11.50
CA ALA A 139 -3.62 -1.55 -11.44
C ALA A 139 -3.23 -1.85 -9.98
N ASP A 140 -3.11 -0.84 -9.19
CA ASP A 140 -3.04 -0.88 -7.75
C ASP A 140 -4.48 -0.93 -7.15
N ASP A 141 -4.99 -2.07 -6.63
CA ASP A 141 -4.35 -3.39 -6.70
C ASP A 141 -5.24 -4.43 -7.43
N LYS A 142 -6.02 -3.98 -8.42
CA LYS A 142 -6.86 -4.89 -9.23
C LYS A 142 -6.02 -5.78 -10.15
N ALA A 143 -4.72 -5.45 -10.37
CA ALA A 143 -3.80 -6.36 -11.03
C ALA A 143 -3.55 -7.59 -10.14
N GLY A 144 -3.21 -7.38 -8.87
CA GLY A 144 -3.02 -8.47 -7.91
C GLY A 144 -4.26 -9.34 -7.76
N ILE A 145 -5.46 -8.75 -7.73
CA ILE A 145 -6.72 -9.53 -7.74
C ILE A 145 -6.82 -10.41 -9.00
N ALA A 146 -6.57 -9.84 -10.17
CA ALA A 146 -6.65 -10.58 -11.44
C ALA A 146 -5.62 -11.70 -11.53
N GLU A 147 -4.43 -11.46 -11.02
CA GLU A 147 -3.33 -12.43 -10.93
C GLU A 147 -3.66 -13.60 -10.01
N ILE A 148 -4.17 -13.32 -8.79
CA ILE A 148 -4.58 -14.34 -7.84
C ILE A 148 -5.67 -15.22 -8.43
N VAL A 149 -6.74 -14.62 -8.98
CA VAL A 149 -7.86 -15.38 -9.56
C VAL A 149 -7.40 -16.19 -10.77
N SER A 150 -6.50 -15.63 -11.61
CA SER A 150 -5.98 -16.34 -12.79
C SER A 150 -5.04 -17.48 -12.40
N ALA A 151 -4.21 -17.30 -11.38
CA ALA A 151 -3.37 -18.37 -10.83
C ALA A 151 -4.20 -19.53 -10.30
N VAL A 152 -5.32 -19.26 -9.63
CA VAL A 152 -6.27 -20.27 -9.17
C VAL A 152 -6.86 -21.05 -10.34
N VAL A 153 -7.29 -20.37 -11.40
CA VAL A 153 -7.80 -21.04 -12.60
C VAL A 153 -6.73 -21.93 -13.23
N TYR A 154 -5.52 -21.39 -13.34
CA TYR A 154 -4.39 -22.15 -13.89
C TYR A 154 -4.09 -23.41 -13.08
N LEU A 155 -4.02 -23.33 -11.75
CA LEU A 155 -3.81 -24.49 -10.88
C LEU A 155 -4.93 -25.54 -11.00
N LYS A 156 -6.18 -25.11 -11.18
CA LYS A 156 -7.32 -26.02 -11.40
C LYS A 156 -7.26 -26.72 -12.76
N GLU A 157 -6.78 -26.04 -13.79
CA GLU A 157 -6.62 -26.59 -15.14
C GLU A 157 -5.38 -27.48 -15.25
N HIS A 158 -4.42 -27.36 -14.31
CA HIS A 158 -3.15 -28.08 -14.24
C HIS A 158 -3.01 -28.93 -12.96
N PRO A 159 -3.83 -29.99 -12.78
CA PRO A 159 -3.83 -30.79 -11.55
C PRO A 159 -2.53 -31.60 -11.32
N GLU A 160 -1.65 -31.66 -12.30
CA GLU A 160 -0.29 -32.20 -12.15
C GLU A 160 0.58 -31.31 -11.25
N ILE A 161 0.33 -30.01 -11.19
CA ILE A 161 0.98 -29.08 -10.26
C ILE A 161 0.38 -29.29 -8.89
N LYS A 162 1.15 -29.87 -7.97
CA LYS A 162 0.68 -30.17 -6.62
C LYS A 162 0.77 -28.92 -5.74
N HIS A 163 -0.27 -28.71 -4.94
CA HIS A 163 -0.35 -27.63 -3.98
C HIS A 163 -1.15 -28.02 -2.74
N GLY A 164 -0.85 -27.41 -1.61
CA GLY A 164 -1.63 -27.46 -0.39
C GLY A 164 -2.91 -26.63 -0.49
N LYS A 165 -3.61 -26.49 0.64
CA LYS A 165 -4.75 -25.57 0.76
C LYS A 165 -4.24 -24.14 0.59
N ILE A 166 -4.87 -23.36 -0.31
CA ILE A 166 -4.56 -21.95 -0.55
C ILE A 166 -5.75 -21.10 -0.15
N ARG A 167 -5.51 -20.11 0.69
CA ARG A 167 -6.50 -19.11 1.06
C ARG A 167 -6.35 -17.87 0.17
N ILE A 168 -7.46 -17.30 -0.20
CA ILE A 168 -7.55 -16.07 -0.99
C ILE A 168 -8.29 -15.05 -0.16
N GLY A 169 -7.71 -13.85 -0.05
CA GLY A 169 -8.30 -12.73 0.68
C GLY A 169 -8.35 -11.49 -0.18
N PHE A 170 -9.54 -10.88 -0.26
CA PHE A 170 -9.69 -9.54 -0.85
C PHE A 170 -10.27 -8.62 0.20
N ASN A 171 -9.61 -7.49 0.42
CA ASN A 171 -9.93 -6.54 1.49
C ASN A 171 -10.22 -5.15 0.95
N PRO A 172 -11.04 -4.35 1.65
CA PRO A 172 -11.32 -2.96 1.33
C PRO A 172 -10.32 -2.01 2.01
N ASP A 173 -10.33 -0.72 1.60
CA ASP A 173 -9.79 0.42 2.33
C ASP A 173 -8.29 0.36 2.67
N GLU A 174 -7.48 -0.34 1.85
CA GLU A 174 -6.02 -0.36 1.99
C GLU A 174 -5.45 1.04 1.81
N GLU A 175 -5.85 1.74 0.77
CA GLU A 175 -5.34 3.03 0.32
C GLU A 175 -5.54 4.19 1.31
N ILE A 176 -6.39 3.97 2.31
CA ILE A 176 -6.59 4.87 3.45
C ILE A 176 -6.04 4.27 4.77
N GLY A 177 -5.25 3.19 4.68
CA GLY A 177 -4.57 2.54 5.80
C GLY A 177 -5.49 1.74 6.73
N LEU A 178 -6.70 1.38 6.29
CA LEU A 178 -7.70 0.67 7.10
C LEU A 178 -7.90 -0.79 6.67
N GLY A 179 -7.24 -1.25 5.61
CA GLY A 179 -7.46 -2.57 5.01
C GLY A 179 -7.26 -3.74 5.96
N ALA A 180 -6.26 -3.68 6.83
CA ALA A 180 -6.03 -4.73 7.82
C ALA A 180 -6.87 -4.60 9.10
N HIS A 181 -7.56 -3.48 9.34
CA HIS A 181 -8.17 -3.18 10.65
C HIS A 181 -9.16 -4.24 11.11
N LYS A 182 -10.11 -4.61 10.26
CA LYS A 182 -11.15 -5.60 10.56
C LYS A 182 -10.88 -6.97 9.93
N PHE A 183 -9.72 -7.15 9.28
CA PHE A 183 -9.33 -8.43 8.71
C PHE A 183 -9.24 -9.50 9.80
N ASN A 184 -10.03 -10.54 9.68
CA ASN A 184 -10.09 -11.64 10.64
C ASN A 184 -9.03 -12.71 10.30
N VAL A 185 -7.84 -12.55 10.87
CA VAL A 185 -6.70 -13.45 10.65
C VAL A 185 -7.03 -14.91 11.04
N ALA A 186 -7.77 -15.10 12.15
CA ALA A 186 -8.16 -16.44 12.60
C ALA A 186 -9.11 -17.14 11.61
N GLN A 187 -10.06 -16.41 11.03
CA GLN A 187 -10.96 -16.93 9.99
C GLN A 187 -10.23 -17.15 8.66
N PHE A 188 -9.29 -16.27 8.33
CA PHE A 188 -8.45 -16.44 7.14
C PHE A 188 -7.62 -17.73 7.24
N GLY A 189 -7.03 -18.03 8.41
CA GLY A 189 -6.55 -19.36 8.77
C GLY A 189 -5.35 -19.85 7.96
N CYS A 190 -4.38 -18.97 7.70
CA CYS A 190 -3.10 -19.28 7.05
C CYS A 190 -1.97 -19.30 8.07
N GLU A 191 -0.90 -20.03 7.77
CA GLU A 191 0.38 -19.93 8.48
C GLU A 191 1.14 -18.65 8.09
N TRP A 192 1.08 -18.30 6.81
CA TRP A 192 1.55 -17.02 6.26
C TRP A 192 0.80 -16.67 4.98
N ALA A 193 0.91 -15.45 4.54
CA ALA A 193 0.35 -14.99 3.27
C ALA A 193 1.35 -14.09 2.52
N TYR A 194 0.99 -13.72 1.30
CA TYR A 194 1.64 -12.69 0.51
C TYR A 194 0.58 -11.71 0.02
N THR A 195 0.83 -10.39 0.16
CA THR A 195 0.06 -9.40 -0.60
C THR A 195 0.63 -9.28 -2.00
N MET A 196 -0.23 -9.23 -3.00
CA MET A 196 0.16 -8.99 -4.40
C MET A 196 0.02 -7.50 -4.71
N ASP A 197 0.72 -6.66 -3.95
CA ASP A 197 0.53 -5.23 -3.84
C ASP A 197 1.87 -4.45 -3.98
N GLY A 198 2.89 -5.12 -4.46
CA GLY A 198 4.16 -4.49 -4.80
C GLY A 198 4.15 -3.89 -6.22
N GLY A 199 5.12 -3.03 -6.51
CA GLY A 199 5.22 -2.30 -7.78
C GLY A 199 5.85 -3.12 -8.90
N GLU A 200 7.10 -2.78 -9.23
CA GLU A 200 7.83 -3.31 -10.36
C GLU A 200 8.18 -4.79 -10.25
N VAL A 201 8.28 -5.45 -11.41
CA VAL A 201 8.68 -6.87 -11.50
C VAL A 201 9.95 -7.17 -10.70
N GLY A 202 9.84 -8.18 -9.85
CA GLY A 202 10.91 -8.64 -8.98
C GLY A 202 10.93 -8.00 -7.60
N GLU A 203 10.12 -6.99 -7.31
CA GLU A 203 10.03 -6.42 -5.97
C GLU A 203 9.48 -7.47 -5.00
N LEU A 204 10.23 -7.64 -3.90
CA LEU A 204 9.91 -8.48 -2.77
C LEU A 204 10.18 -7.66 -1.51
N GLU A 205 9.13 -7.33 -0.80
CA GLU A 205 9.18 -6.34 0.26
C GLU A 205 8.73 -6.97 1.58
N PHE A 206 9.62 -6.96 2.55
CA PHE A 206 9.36 -7.44 3.91
C PHE A 206 9.90 -6.49 4.98
N GLU A 207 10.18 -5.25 4.56
CA GLU A 207 10.55 -4.13 5.40
C GLU A 207 9.74 -2.90 5.02
N ASN A 208 9.30 -2.16 6.01
CA ASN A 208 8.60 -0.90 5.86
C ASN A 208 8.97 0.07 6.97
N PHE A 209 8.59 1.32 6.87
CA PHE A 209 8.78 2.27 7.96
C PHE A 209 8.06 1.84 9.25
N ASN A 210 8.66 2.17 10.41
CA ASN A 210 7.88 2.46 11.61
C ASN A 210 7.27 3.84 11.46
N ALA A 211 6.04 4.03 11.91
CA ALA A 211 5.27 5.23 11.66
C ALA A 211 4.55 5.75 12.90
N ALA A 212 4.62 7.07 13.10
CA ALA A 212 3.81 7.78 14.08
C ALA A 212 3.30 9.10 13.51
N SER A 213 2.19 9.56 14.05
CA SER A 213 1.70 10.92 13.88
C SER A 213 1.99 11.75 15.12
N ALA A 214 2.32 13.02 14.95
CA ALA A 214 2.53 13.96 16.02
C ALA A 214 1.72 15.23 15.77
N LYS A 215 0.84 15.58 16.70
CA LYS A 215 0.09 16.83 16.68
C LYS A 215 0.54 17.71 17.83
N ILE A 216 1.05 18.90 17.50
CA ILE A 216 1.55 19.84 18.50
C ILE A 216 0.64 21.08 18.50
N SER A 217 0.08 21.40 19.65
CA SER A 217 -0.74 22.59 19.84
C SER A 217 0.00 23.60 20.68
N PHE A 218 0.07 24.83 20.22
CA PHE A 218 0.73 25.96 20.89
C PHE A 218 -0.32 26.98 21.31
N LYS A 219 -0.28 27.37 22.59
CA LYS A 219 -1.14 28.42 23.15
C LYS A 219 -0.38 29.75 23.17
N GLY A 220 -1.02 30.79 22.68
CA GLY A 220 -0.55 32.15 22.77
C GLY A 220 -1.29 32.98 23.82
N ARG A 221 -1.01 34.25 23.82
CA ARG A 221 -1.73 35.28 24.59
C ARG A 221 -1.81 36.53 23.75
N ASN A 222 -3.00 36.86 23.27
CA ASN A 222 -3.23 38.03 22.45
C ASN A 222 -3.40 39.30 23.32
N VAL A 223 -2.88 40.39 22.85
CA VAL A 223 -3.15 41.75 23.32
C VAL A 223 -3.05 42.72 22.14
N HIS A 224 -3.61 43.93 22.27
CA HIS A 224 -3.51 44.95 21.22
C HIS A 224 -2.04 45.18 20.85
N PRO A 225 -1.65 45.13 19.56
CA PRO A 225 -0.24 45.22 19.11
C PRO A 225 0.53 46.44 19.66
N GLY A 226 -0.12 47.57 19.82
CA GLY A 226 0.48 48.77 20.39
C GLY A 226 0.90 48.65 21.85
N TYR A 227 0.41 47.62 22.57
CA TYR A 227 0.68 47.39 23.99
C TYR A 227 1.30 46.02 24.24
N ALA A 228 1.77 45.35 23.18
CA ALA A 228 2.17 43.96 23.18
C ALA A 228 3.52 43.65 23.85
N LYS A 229 4.38 44.68 24.02
CA LYS A 229 5.72 44.49 24.58
C LYS A 229 5.66 43.83 25.96
N ASN A 230 6.36 42.68 26.11
CA ASN A 230 6.43 41.86 27.28
C ASN A 230 5.07 41.25 27.79
N LYS A 231 4.04 41.26 26.90
CA LYS A 231 2.71 40.79 27.22
C LYS A 231 2.21 39.75 26.20
N MET A 232 2.38 40.01 24.92
CA MET A 232 1.92 39.12 23.86
C MET A 232 2.82 37.87 23.77
N ILE A 233 2.20 36.73 23.62
CA ILE A 233 2.82 35.49 23.14
C ILE A 233 2.09 35.12 21.85
N ASN A 234 2.75 35.26 20.73
CA ASN A 234 2.17 34.88 19.44
C ASN A 234 2.46 33.40 19.19
N SER A 235 1.42 32.56 19.23
CA SER A 235 1.54 31.12 19.08
C SER A 235 2.13 30.69 17.73
N ILE A 236 1.90 31.47 16.65
CA ILE A 236 2.50 31.20 15.32
C ILE A 236 4.04 31.32 15.39
N ARG A 237 4.54 32.33 16.13
CA ARG A 237 5.99 32.49 16.31
C ARG A 237 6.58 31.39 17.20
N VAL A 238 5.82 30.93 18.20
CA VAL A 238 6.22 29.79 19.03
C VAL A 238 6.29 28.51 18.20
N ALA A 239 5.27 28.26 17.36
CA ALA A 239 5.27 27.14 16.42
C ALA A 239 6.45 27.20 15.45
N ASN A 240 6.74 28.38 14.86
CA ASN A 240 7.91 28.56 14.00
C ASN A 240 9.22 28.27 14.74
N ARG A 241 9.33 28.69 16.02
CA ARG A 241 10.49 28.39 16.85
C ARG A 241 10.65 26.87 17.05
N PHE A 242 9.56 26.15 17.33
CA PHE A 242 9.56 24.69 17.44
C PHE A 242 10.01 24.04 16.12
N MET A 243 9.37 24.37 15.00
CA MET A 243 9.70 23.83 13.68
C MET A 243 11.17 24.03 13.30
N SER A 244 11.74 25.19 13.65
CA SER A 244 13.14 25.52 13.38
C SER A 244 14.17 24.76 14.23
N MET A 245 13.74 23.99 15.22
CA MET A 245 14.62 23.16 16.05
C MET A 245 14.76 21.74 15.52
N LEU A 246 13.87 21.30 14.64
CA LEU A 246 14.00 20.03 13.95
C LEU A 246 15.09 20.10 12.87
N PRO A 247 15.82 19.01 12.61
CA PRO A 247 16.82 18.96 11.54
C PRO A 247 16.19 19.25 10.17
N ALA A 248 16.73 20.23 9.44
CA ALA A 248 16.17 20.64 8.15
C ALA A 248 16.44 19.62 7.03
N ASP A 249 17.45 18.80 7.18
CA ASP A 249 17.86 17.74 6.26
C ASP A 249 17.10 16.39 6.51
N GLU A 250 16.39 16.28 7.62
CA GLU A 250 15.59 15.12 7.93
C GLU A 250 14.10 15.32 7.52
N ALA A 251 13.87 15.75 6.29
CA ALA A 251 12.57 15.91 5.66
C ALA A 251 12.45 14.99 4.42
N PRO A 252 11.25 14.63 3.97
CA PRO A 252 11.08 13.71 2.83
C PRO A 252 11.82 14.14 1.57
N GLU A 253 11.86 15.44 1.30
CA GLU A 253 12.55 16.05 0.15
C GLU A 253 14.08 15.94 0.20
N HIS A 254 14.65 15.48 1.33
CA HIS A 254 16.10 15.37 1.56
C HIS A 254 16.53 13.96 1.94
N THR A 255 15.60 13.00 2.01
CA THR A 255 15.87 11.64 2.48
C THR A 255 15.52 10.57 1.45
N GLU A 256 16.31 9.50 1.40
CA GLU A 256 16.10 8.35 0.52
C GLU A 256 16.39 7.02 1.23
N GLY A 257 16.07 5.90 0.57
CA GLY A 257 16.39 4.56 1.06
C GLY A 257 15.88 4.33 2.49
N TYR A 258 16.78 4.02 3.40
CA TYR A 258 16.48 3.72 4.82
C TYR A 258 16.46 4.97 5.73
N GLU A 259 16.70 6.14 5.19
CA GLU A 259 16.71 7.38 5.98
C GLU A 259 15.31 7.76 6.45
N GLY A 260 15.19 8.00 7.77
CA GLY A 260 13.96 8.44 8.39
C GLY A 260 13.78 9.95 8.32
N PHE A 261 12.57 10.44 8.63
CA PHE A 261 12.25 11.85 8.52
C PHE A 261 11.17 12.32 9.51
N TYR A 262 11.09 13.66 9.64
CA TYR A 262 9.95 14.40 10.18
C TYR A 262 9.28 15.16 9.03
N HIS A 263 8.05 14.83 8.70
CA HIS A 263 7.33 15.50 7.64
C HIS A 263 6.21 16.38 8.20
N LEU A 264 6.33 17.68 8.04
CA LEU A 264 5.27 18.64 8.37
C LEU A 264 4.15 18.54 7.32
N ILE A 265 3.00 18.01 7.71
CA ILE A 265 1.86 17.81 6.81
C ILE A 265 0.77 18.86 6.94
N GLY A 266 0.81 19.69 7.99
CA GLY A 266 -0.20 20.72 8.17
C GLY A 266 0.15 21.72 9.24
N ILE A 267 -0.31 22.96 9.02
CA ILE A 267 -0.25 24.04 9.99
C ILE A 267 -1.53 24.89 9.91
N THR A 268 -2.13 25.14 11.06
CA THR A 268 -3.25 26.10 11.18
C THR A 268 -3.01 26.94 12.41
N GLY A 269 -3.11 28.28 12.27
CA GLY A 269 -2.77 29.10 13.42
C GLY A 269 -3.22 30.56 13.36
N GLU A 270 -3.46 31.07 14.58
CA GLU A 270 -3.73 32.46 14.90
C GLU A 270 -2.84 32.89 16.09
N VAL A 271 -2.94 34.15 16.55
CA VAL A 271 -2.11 34.64 17.65
C VAL A 271 -2.31 33.83 18.95
N GLU A 272 -3.52 33.38 19.23
CA GLU A 272 -3.85 32.65 20.47
C GLU A 272 -3.65 31.15 20.40
N GLN A 273 -3.75 30.55 19.21
CA GLN A 273 -3.60 29.11 19.03
C GLN A 273 -3.02 28.77 17.66
N THR A 274 -2.03 27.91 17.66
CA THR A 274 -1.47 27.30 16.44
C THR A 274 -1.36 25.79 16.66
N THR A 275 -1.71 25.04 15.64
CA THR A 275 -1.52 23.58 15.59
C THR A 275 -0.64 23.23 14.42
N VAL A 276 0.33 22.37 14.63
CA VAL A 276 1.14 21.74 13.58
C VAL A 276 1.01 20.24 13.64
N SER A 277 0.97 19.61 12.47
CA SER A 277 0.85 18.15 12.33
C SER A 277 2.04 17.60 11.57
N TYR A 278 2.66 16.56 12.15
CA TYR A 278 3.79 15.84 11.58
C TYR A 278 3.47 14.36 11.43
N ILE A 279 4.08 13.75 10.45
CA ILE A 279 4.30 12.29 10.44
C ILE A 279 5.78 12.03 10.64
N ILE A 280 6.08 10.98 11.41
CA ILE A 280 7.43 10.54 11.77
C ILE A 280 7.64 9.16 11.18
N ARG A 281 8.76 8.96 10.49
CA ARG A 281 9.11 7.71 9.82
C ARG A 281 10.56 7.34 10.08
N ASP A 282 10.81 6.07 10.34
CA ASP A 282 12.16 5.48 10.35
C ASP A 282 12.05 3.96 10.18
N HIS A 283 12.95 3.33 9.43
CA HIS A 283 12.99 1.86 9.32
C HIS A 283 13.54 1.21 10.59
N ASP A 284 14.52 1.87 11.25
CA ASP A 284 15.10 1.39 12.49
C ASP A 284 14.20 1.72 13.68
N ARG A 285 13.84 0.71 14.47
CA ARG A 285 12.95 0.86 15.62
C ARG A 285 13.55 1.77 16.69
N THR A 286 14.85 1.67 16.93
CA THR A 286 15.53 2.47 17.95
C THR A 286 15.54 3.94 17.56
N ARG A 287 15.92 4.24 16.31
CA ARG A 287 15.90 5.62 15.78
C ARG A 287 14.49 6.19 15.75
N PHE A 288 13.48 5.37 15.40
CA PHE A 288 12.08 5.78 15.44
C PHE A 288 11.65 6.22 16.85
N GLU A 289 12.01 5.45 17.89
CA GLU A 289 11.73 5.82 19.28
C GLU A 289 12.52 7.07 19.72
N GLU A 290 13.76 7.23 19.25
CA GLU A 290 14.57 8.43 19.48
C GLU A 290 13.93 9.67 18.83
N ARG A 291 13.37 9.56 17.61
CA ARG A 291 12.64 10.65 16.95
C ARG A 291 11.41 11.09 17.75
N LYS A 292 10.65 10.17 18.31
CA LYS A 292 9.51 10.50 19.18
C LYS A 292 9.94 11.22 20.43
N LYS A 293 11.00 10.74 21.11
CA LYS A 293 11.58 11.39 22.30
C LYS A 293 12.11 12.78 21.97
N GLU A 294 12.67 12.99 20.77
CA GLU A 294 13.11 14.33 20.36
C GLU A 294 11.93 15.30 20.27
N MET A 295 10.78 14.88 19.71
CA MET A 295 9.55 15.70 19.72
C MET A 295 9.13 16.08 21.15
N GLU A 296 9.14 15.12 22.08
CA GLU A 296 8.83 15.36 23.50
C GLU A 296 9.81 16.36 24.12
N ARG A 297 11.11 16.19 23.86
CA ARG A 297 12.18 17.08 24.35
C ARG A 297 12.01 18.52 23.83
N LEU A 298 11.67 18.67 22.55
CA LEU A 298 11.46 19.98 21.95
C LEU A 298 10.22 20.69 22.50
N VAL A 299 9.14 19.96 22.75
CA VAL A 299 7.94 20.50 23.41
C VAL A 299 8.25 20.93 24.85
N ALA A 300 9.03 20.13 25.59
CA ALA A 300 9.48 20.52 26.94
C ALA A 300 10.30 21.81 26.90
N LYS A 301 11.20 21.95 25.92
CA LYS A 301 12.01 23.15 25.73
C LYS A 301 11.16 24.39 25.41
N ILE A 302 10.13 24.26 24.60
CA ILE A 302 9.18 25.37 24.36
C ILE A 302 8.48 25.77 25.66
N ASN A 303 8.08 24.80 26.47
CA ASN A 303 7.43 25.09 27.77
C ASN A 303 8.39 25.75 28.78
N GLU A 304 9.69 25.47 28.73
CA GLU A 304 10.72 26.18 29.51
C GLU A 304 10.87 27.64 29.02
N GLU A 305 10.91 27.86 27.70
CA GLU A 305 11.13 29.20 27.10
C GLU A 305 9.91 30.13 27.28
N TYR A 306 8.67 29.61 27.17
CA TYR A 306 7.45 30.42 27.09
C TYR A 306 6.48 30.22 28.26
N GLY A 307 6.75 29.27 29.12
CA GLY A 307 5.94 28.91 30.27
C GLY A 307 5.19 27.58 30.16
N PRO A 308 4.90 26.92 31.27
CA PRO A 308 4.23 25.62 31.31
C PRO A 308 2.89 25.60 30.57
N GLY A 309 2.64 24.58 29.75
CA GLY A 309 1.39 24.40 29.00
C GLY A 309 1.26 25.27 27.76
N THR A 310 2.32 26.00 27.38
CA THR A 310 2.38 26.71 26.10
C THR A 310 2.34 25.75 24.91
N ALA A 311 3.01 24.60 25.01
CA ALA A 311 3.00 23.57 23.98
C ALA A 311 2.50 22.23 24.58
N THR A 312 1.66 21.55 23.80
CA THR A 312 1.18 20.17 24.13
C THR A 312 1.39 19.28 22.91
N LEU A 313 1.74 18.02 23.15
CA LEU A 313 2.03 17.01 22.12
C LEU A 313 1.08 15.84 22.26
N GLU A 314 0.50 15.43 21.13
CA GLU A 314 -0.20 14.15 20.97
C GLU A 314 0.62 13.31 19.99
N LEU A 315 1.17 12.19 20.49
CA LEU A 315 1.85 11.18 19.68
C LEU A 315 0.98 9.93 19.55
N ARG A 316 0.90 9.39 18.35
CA ARG A 316 0.19 8.12 18.09
C ARG A 316 1.00 7.28 17.12
N ASP A 317 1.37 6.07 17.56
CA ASP A 317 1.95 5.07 16.68
C ASP A 317 0.88 4.58 15.70
N GLN A 318 1.26 4.41 14.43
CA GLN A 318 0.35 4.02 13.35
C GLN A 318 0.60 2.56 12.93
N TYR A 319 1.86 2.22 12.63
CA TYR A 319 2.30 0.88 12.30
C TYR A 319 3.80 0.74 12.54
N TYR A 320 4.28 -0.49 12.43
CA TYR A 320 5.69 -0.83 12.66
C TYR A 320 6.28 -1.57 11.48
N ASN A 321 7.63 -1.67 11.44
CA ASN A 321 8.34 -2.40 10.42
C ASN A 321 8.05 -3.90 10.54
N MET A 322 7.45 -4.50 9.50
CA MET A 322 7.08 -5.92 9.49
C MET A 322 8.27 -6.87 9.55
N ARG A 323 9.48 -6.38 9.26
CA ARG A 323 10.71 -7.18 9.37
C ARG A 323 10.81 -7.91 10.70
N GLU A 324 10.42 -7.27 11.81
CA GLU A 324 10.43 -7.88 13.15
C GLU A 324 9.60 -9.17 13.21
N GLN A 325 8.54 -9.27 12.41
CA GLN A 325 7.64 -10.42 12.34
C GLN A 325 8.04 -11.43 11.25
N ILE A 326 8.77 -10.99 10.23
CA ILE A 326 9.20 -11.83 9.10
C ILE A 326 10.53 -12.53 9.39
N GLU A 327 11.48 -11.89 10.07
CA GLU A 327 12.78 -12.48 10.40
C GLU A 327 12.72 -13.88 11.06
N PRO A 328 11.77 -14.16 11.99
CA PRO A 328 11.64 -15.50 12.56
C PRO A 328 11.19 -16.60 11.57
N VAL A 329 10.65 -16.20 10.42
CA VAL A 329 10.05 -17.09 9.41
C VAL A 329 10.60 -16.85 8.00
N MET A 330 11.88 -16.51 7.87
CA MET A 330 12.52 -16.15 6.59
C MET A 330 12.34 -17.18 5.46
N HIS A 331 11.99 -18.42 5.78
CA HIS A 331 11.68 -19.44 4.77
C HIS A 331 10.55 -19.04 3.81
N ILE A 332 9.67 -18.11 4.20
CA ILE A 332 8.62 -17.59 3.32
C ILE A 332 9.21 -16.66 2.27
N ILE A 333 10.20 -15.84 2.64
CA ILE A 333 10.96 -14.99 1.74
C ILE A 333 11.82 -15.84 0.79
N ASP A 334 12.53 -16.84 1.31
CA ASP A 334 13.31 -17.78 0.50
C ASP A 334 12.44 -18.50 -0.53
N THR A 335 11.19 -18.84 -0.17
CA THR A 335 10.23 -19.47 -1.07
C THR A 335 9.80 -18.55 -2.20
N ALA A 336 9.44 -17.30 -1.88
CA ALA A 336 9.10 -16.29 -2.89
C ALA A 336 10.30 -15.98 -3.81
N PHE A 337 11.49 -15.87 -3.23
CA PHE A 337 12.75 -15.66 -3.95
C PHE A 337 13.02 -16.79 -4.96
N ALA A 338 12.90 -18.04 -4.51
CA ALA A 338 13.06 -19.21 -5.37
C ALA A 338 12.00 -19.29 -6.46
N ALA A 339 10.75 -18.94 -6.14
CA ALA A 339 9.66 -18.91 -7.12
C ALA A 339 9.91 -17.87 -8.23
N MET A 340 10.29 -16.64 -7.87
CA MET A 340 10.65 -15.61 -8.84
C MET A 340 11.76 -16.07 -9.78
N LYS A 341 12.87 -16.60 -9.24
CA LYS A 341 13.97 -17.11 -10.05
C LYS A 341 13.55 -18.25 -10.97
N ALA A 342 12.69 -19.16 -10.48
CA ALA A 342 12.23 -20.30 -11.28
C ALA A 342 11.37 -19.88 -12.49
N VAL A 343 10.71 -18.73 -12.42
CA VAL A 343 9.92 -18.16 -13.55
C VAL A 343 10.69 -17.10 -14.34
N GLY A 344 12.01 -16.97 -14.11
CA GLY A 344 12.88 -16.06 -14.87
C GLY A 344 12.79 -14.60 -14.40
N VAL A 345 12.31 -14.35 -13.20
CA VAL A 345 12.27 -13.02 -12.58
C VAL A 345 13.43 -12.89 -11.58
N GLU A 346 14.25 -11.85 -11.73
CA GLU A 346 15.31 -11.57 -10.73
C GLU A 346 14.71 -10.84 -9.53
N PRO A 347 14.76 -11.43 -8.32
CA PRO A 347 14.20 -10.80 -7.13
C PRO A 347 15.00 -9.57 -6.72
N ARG A 348 14.28 -8.52 -6.34
CA ARG A 348 14.82 -7.26 -5.82
C ARG A 348 14.20 -6.98 -4.47
N VAL A 349 14.96 -7.12 -3.41
CA VAL A 349 14.50 -6.73 -2.06
C VAL A 349 14.52 -5.22 -1.96
N LYS A 350 13.37 -4.64 -1.63
CA LYS A 350 13.19 -3.21 -1.47
C LYS A 350 12.49 -2.93 -0.13
N ALA A 351 12.92 -1.89 0.54
CA ALA A 351 12.25 -1.43 1.74
C ALA A 351 11.18 -0.39 1.37
N ILE A 352 9.97 -0.59 1.87
CA ILE A 352 8.83 0.30 1.61
C ILE A 352 9.00 1.58 2.43
N ARG A 353 8.90 2.74 1.79
CA ARG A 353 8.89 4.04 2.47
C ARG A 353 7.49 4.49 2.88
N GLY A 354 6.64 3.56 3.24
CA GLY A 354 5.25 3.73 3.68
C GLY A 354 4.82 2.60 4.58
N GLY A 355 3.52 2.36 4.66
CA GLY A 355 2.89 1.21 5.28
C GLY A 355 2.15 0.39 4.22
N THR A 356 1.80 -0.85 4.55
CA THR A 356 0.97 -1.72 3.73
C THR A 356 0.10 -2.59 4.63
N ASP A 357 -0.92 -3.20 4.08
CA ASP A 357 -1.72 -4.19 4.80
C ASP A 357 -0.85 -5.36 5.28
N GLY A 358 0.12 -5.79 4.47
CA GLY A 358 1.07 -6.84 4.85
C GLY A 358 1.82 -6.55 6.15
N ALA A 359 2.21 -5.28 6.36
CA ALA A 359 2.83 -4.86 7.60
C ALA A 359 1.89 -5.00 8.80
N GLN A 360 0.65 -4.50 8.68
CA GLN A 360 -0.33 -4.56 9.75
C GLN A 360 -0.77 -6.01 10.03
N LEU A 361 -0.98 -6.83 9.00
CA LEU A 361 -1.32 -8.25 9.13
C LEU A 361 -0.21 -9.04 9.82
N SER A 362 1.06 -8.72 9.54
CA SER A 362 2.20 -9.36 10.20
C SER A 362 2.16 -9.14 11.72
N PHE A 363 1.83 -7.95 12.19
CA PHE A 363 1.65 -7.65 13.62
C PHE A 363 0.36 -8.22 14.21
N LYS A 364 -0.62 -8.63 13.37
CA LYS A 364 -1.81 -9.39 13.80
C LYS A 364 -1.57 -10.90 13.87
N GLY A 365 -0.34 -11.34 13.64
CA GLY A 365 0.07 -12.76 13.70
C GLY A 365 -0.03 -13.51 12.39
N LEU A 366 -0.15 -12.81 11.27
CA LEU A 366 -0.09 -13.38 9.92
C LEU A 366 1.12 -12.80 9.18
N PRO A 367 2.31 -13.44 9.20
CA PRO A 367 3.46 -12.98 8.42
C PRO A 367 3.08 -12.82 6.95
N CYS A 368 3.21 -11.59 6.41
CA CYS A 368 2.64 -11.25 5.12
C CYS A 368 3.52 -10.24 4.35
N PRO A 369 4.60 -10.69 3.69
CA PRO A 369 5.40 -9.82 2.83
C PRO A 369 4.66 -9.49 1.53
N ASN A 370 5.10 -8.41 0.85
CA ASN A 370 4.55 -8.01 -0.44
C ASN A 370 5.35 -8.60 -1.59
N ILE A 371 4.65 -8.99 -2.65
CA ILE A 371 5.18 -9.39 -3.94
C ILE A 371 4.63 -8.41 -4.99
N PHE A 372 5.42 -8.11 -6.02
CA PHE A 372 5.02 -7.22 -7.10
C PHE A 372 3.73 -7.65 -7.81
N ALA A 373 2.91 -6.66 -8.18
CA ALA A 373 1.78 -6.79 -9.11
C ALA A 373 2.13 -6.27 -10.51
N GLY A 374 3.25 -5.62 -10.68
CA GLY A 374 3.84 -5.24 -11.96
C GLY A 374 3.28 -3.97 -12.60
N GLY A 375 2.43 -3.21 -11.90
CA GLY A 375 1.98 -1.89 -12.31
C GLY A 375 3.01 -0.79 -12.00
N LEU A 376 2.85 0.37 -12.62
CA LEU A 376 3.73 1.53 -12.46
C LEU A 376 2.92 2.82 -12.45
N ASN A 377 3.50 3.88 -11.87
CA ASN A 377 2.94 5.24 -11.79
C ASN A 377 1.56 5.29 -11.11
N PHE A 378 1.42 4.54 -10.04
CA PHE A 378 0.20 4.41 -9.26
C PHE A 378 -0.39 5.76 -8.81
N HIS A 379 -1.66 5.76 -8.38
CA HIS A 379 -2.41 6.89 -7.84
C HIS A 379 -2.62 8.05 -8.81
N GLY A 380 -2.39 7.87 -10.12
CA GLY A 380 -2.48 8.95 -11.08
C GLY A 380 -2.90 8.57 -12.48
N ARG A 381 -3.10 9.59 -13.31
CA ARG A 381 -3.51 9.45 -14.71
C ARG A 381 -2.46 8.84 -15.64
N TYR A 382 -1.23 8.71 -15.15
CA TYR A 382 -0.11 8.11 -15.89
C TYR A 382 0.14 6.66 -15.50
N GLU A 383 -0.74 6.08 -14.70
CA GLU A 383 -0.68 4.69 -14.29
C GLU A 383 -0.80 3.76 -15.49
N PHE A 384 0.02 2.73 -15.51
CA PHE A 384 0.01 1.71 -16.54
C PHE A 384 0.47 0.37 -15.99
N VAL A 385 0.12 -0.72 -16.68
CA VAL A 385 0.64 -2.06 -16.37
C VAL A 385 0.99 -2.80 -17.64
N PRO A 386 2.23 -3.31 -17.79
CA PRO A 386 2.59 -4.25 -18.84
C PRO A 386 1.90 -5.59 -18.61
N ILE A 387 1.29 -6.15 -19.67
CA ILE A 387 0.60 -7.45 -19.61
C ILE A 387 1.57 -8.54 -19.17
N GLN A 388 2.79 -8.52 -19.69
CA GLN A 388 3.85 -9.48 -19.38
C GLN A 388 4.26 -9.44 -17.89
N ASN A 389 4.13 -8.29 -17.24
CA ASN A 389 4.39 -8.17 -15.81
C ASN A 389 3.33 -8.89 -14.98
N MET A 390 2.04 -8.71 -15.30
CA MET A 390 0.95 -9.45 -14.66
C MET A 390 1.09 -10.97 -14.88
N GLU A 391 1.49 -11.41 -16.08
CA GLU A 391 1.75 -12.83 -16.36
C GLU A 391 2.87 -13.39 -15.49
N LYS A 392 3.96 -12.62 -15.30
CA LYS A 392 5.06 -12.99 -14.41
C LYS A 392 4.58 -13.11 -12.96
N ALA A 393 3.79 -12.15 -12.46
CA ALA A 393 3.25 -12.17 -11.10
C ALA A 393 2.31 -13.37 -10.88
N MET A 394 1.40 -13.63 -11.79
CA MET A 394 0.55 -14.83 -11.78
C MET A 394 1.40 -16.12 -11.72
N ASN A 395 2.46 -16.20 -12.53
CA ASN A 395 3.34 -17.37 -12.55
C ASN A 395 4.14 -17.53 -11.24
N VAL A 396 4.49 -16.43 -10.56
CA VAL A 396 5.11 -16.46 -9.24
C VAL A 396 4.16 -17.07 -8.21
N ILE A 397 2.88 -16.70 -8.21
CA ILE A 397 1.86 -17.30 -7.32
C ILE A 397 1.79 -18.82 -7.52
N VAL A 398 1.66 -19.25 -8.78
CA VAL A 398 1.63 -20.68 -9.13
C VAL A 398 2.89 -21.40 -8.64
N LYS A 399 4.06 -20.79 -8.85
CA LYS A 399 5.34 -21.40 -8.47
C LYS A 399 5.56 -21.45 -6.96
N ILE A 400 5.08 -20.46 -6.20
CA ILE A 400 5.08 -20.51 -4.73
C ILE A 400 4.26 -21.73 -4.25
N ALA A 401 3.06 -21.91 -4.79
CA ALA A 401 2.18 -23.02 -4.43
C ALA A 401 2.85 -24.38 -4.70
N GLU A 402 3.49 -24.53 -5.86
CA GLU A 402 4.23 -25.73 -6.26
C GLU A 402 5.44 -25.99 -5.34
N LEU A 403 6.24 -24.96 -5.04
CA LEU A 403 7.44 -25.08 -4.21
C LEU A 403 7.09 -25.44 -2.76
N VAL A 404 6.01 -24.91 -2.22
CA VAL A 404 5.51 -25.27 -0.88
C VAL A 404 5.12 -26.76 -0.84
N ALA A 405 4.54 -27.29 -1.91
CA ALA A 405 4.14 -28.69 -2.00
C ALA A 405 5.31 -29.65 -2.29
N SER A 406 6.43 -29.15 -2.76
CA SER A 406 7.63 -29.94 -3.07
C SER A 406 8.56 -30.18 -1.86
N LYS A 407 8.36 -29.44 -0.78
CA LYS A 407 9.06 -29.59 0.50
C LYS A 407 8.40 -30.69 1.33
#